data_7464548077a0527eaf1432d36b0b597f
#
_entry.id   7464548077a0527eaf1432d36b0b597f
#
_cell.length_a   1.000
_cell.length_b   1.000
_cell.length_c   1.000
_cell.angle_alpha   90.00
_cell.angle_beta   90.00
_cell.angle_gamma   90.00
#
_symmetry.space_group_name_H-M   'P 1'
#
loop_
_entity.id
_entity.type
_entity.pdbx_description
1 polymer ?
#
loop_
_entity_poly.entity_id
_entity_poly.type
_entity_poly.pdbx_seq_one_letter_code
_entity_poly.pdbx_strand_id
1 'polypeptide(L)'
;MAKIRETVADIDNCVFDFGGFSAHGVLNIIKESNWVIIPCLPDFNSLLRTAETIKEIKEINKNIIILATDYKDQNELEFLITNLTENFKEFKVIYFRNSKIFKNAINFGKSFDELINENAISQNGYKNFAKEYHRLLEILKTTQGE
;
A
#
# COMPACT_ATOMS: atom_id res chain seq x y z
N MET A 1 -0.03 24.26 4.35
CA MET A 1 -0.64 23.35 5.34
C MET A 1 -2.07 23.74 5.67
N ALA A 2 -2.38 24.97 6.12
CA ALA A 2 -3.76 25.41 6.41
C ALA A 2 -4.72 25.14 5.24
N LYS A 3 -4.36 25.50 4.02
CA LYS A 3 -5.18 25.29 2.81
C LYS A 3 -5.54 23.82 2.54
N ILE A 4 -4.62 22.87 2.77
CA ILE A 4 -4.90 21.43 2.58
C ILE A 4 -5.88 20.96 3.64
N ARG A 5 -5.70 21.36 4.90
CA ARG A 5 -6.62 21.01 5.99
C ARG A 5 -8.03 21.53 5.75
N GLU A 6 -8.17 22.77 5.26
CA GLU A 6 -9.47 23.32 4.91
C GLU A 6 -10.14 22.55 3.76
N THR A 7 -9.35 22.14 2.74
CA THR A 7 -9.87 21.41 1.58
C THR A 7 -10.33 19.97 1.92
N VAL A 8 -9.73 19.34 2.93
CA VAL A 8 -10.04 17.93 3.31
C VAL A 8 -10.86 17.83 4.59
N ALA A 9 -11.25 18.94 5.20
CA ALA A 9 -11.98 18.96 6.48
C ALA A 9 -13.32 18.18 6.44
N ASP A 10 -13.95 18.12 5.28
CA ASP A 10 -15.25 17.44 5.06
C ASP A 10 -15.09 16.07 4.35
N ILE A 11 -13.86 15.55 4.23
CA ILE A 11 -13.58 14.29 3.53
C ILE A 11 -13.22 13.21 4.55
N ASP A 12 -13.99 12.14 4.60
CA ASP A 12 -13.76 11.02 5.54
C ASP A 12 -12.42 10.31 5.30
N ASN A 13 -11.99 10.22 4.03
CA ASN A 13 -10.74 9.56 3.66
C ASN A 13 -10.04 10.34 2.54
N CYS A 14 -8.75 10.61 2.70
CA CYS A 14 -7.94 11.27 1.70
C CYS A 14 -6.67 10.46 1.43
N VAL A 15 -6.36 10.24 0.16
CA VAL A 15 -5.13 9.59 -0.30
C VAL A 15 -4.27 10.61 -1.04
N PHE A 16 -3.04 10.77 -0.57
CA PHE A 16 -2.04 11.60 -1.24
C PHE A 16 -1.08 10.70 -2.04
N ASP A 17 -1.03 10.89 -3.35
CA ASP A 17 -0.06 10.22 -4.21
C ASP A 17 1.17 11.11 -4.43
N PHE A 18 2.35 10.59 -4.14
CA PHE A 18 3.61 11.30 -4.26
C PHE A 18 4.53 10.62 -5.26
N GLY A 19 4.88 11.31 -6.33
CA GLY A 19 5.85 10.82 -7.33
C GLY A 19 7.33 10.88 -6.92
N GLY A 20 7.65 11.34 -5.69
CA GLY A 20 9.01 11.42 -5.17
C GLY A 20 9.11 12.33 -3.93
N PHE A 21 10.19 12.16 -3.14
CA PHE A 21 10.34 12.75 -1.81
C PHE A 21 11.01 14.13 -1.74
N SER A 22 11.29 14.80 -2.83
CA SER A 22 12.16 15.97 -2.86
C SER A 22 11.54 17.31 -2.39
N ALA A 23 10.29 17.35 -1.97
CA ALA A 23 9.63 18.60 -1.56
C ALA A 23 9.39 18.67 -0.04
N HIS A 24 9.84 19.74 0.62
CA HIS A 24 9.61 19.98 2.06
C HIS A 24 8.14 19.85 2.50
N GLY A 25 7.17 20.11 1.60
CA GLY A 25 5.75 19.95 1.87
C GLY A 25 5.30 18.49 2.08
N VAL A 26 5.97 17.53 1.46
CA VAL A 26 5.63 16.11 1.53
C VAL A 26 5.85 15.54 2.93
N LEU A 27 6.96 15.87 3.59
CA LEU A 27 7.26 15.39 4.94
C LEU A 27 6.22 15.85 5.97
N ASN A 28 5.68 17.04 5.80
CA ASN A 28 4.61 17.53 6.66
C ASN A 28 3.30 16.76 6.49
N ILE A 29 2.95 16.37 5.25
CA ILE A 29 1.78 15.55 4.99
C ILE A 29 2.00 14.14 5.55
N ILE A 30 3.17 13.55 5.35
CA ILE A 30 3.54 12.25 5.92
C ILE A 30 3.38 12.26 7.44
N LYS A 31 3.85 13.29 8.12
CA LYS A 31 3.74 13.44 9.58
C LYS A 31 2.30 13.41 10.08
N GLU A 32 1.38 13.98 9.32
CA GLU A 32 -0.04 14.08 9.67
C GLU A 32 -0.89 12.94 9.11
N SER A 33 -0.31 12.06 8.28
CA SER A 33 -1.02 10.92 7.71
C SER A 33 -1.24 9.83 8.76
N ASN A 34 -2.41 9.21 8.74
CA ASN A 34 -2.70 8.04 9.58
C ASN A 34 -1.82 6.86 9.20
N TRP A 35 -1.59 6.66 7.91
CA TRP A 35 -0.79 5.60 7.34
C TRP A 35 0.08 6.11 6.19
N VAL A 36 1.28 5.54 6.06
CA VAL A 36 2.14 5.72 4.89
C VAL A 36 2.27 4.38 4.19
N ILE A 37 1.89 4.32 2.93
CA ILE A 37 2.00 3.10 2.12
C ILE A 37 3.18 3.24 1.18
N ILE A 38 4.12 2.29 1.25
CA ILE A 38 5.32 2.26 0.42
C ILE A 38 5.26 1.04 -0.50
N PRO A 39 5.13 1.23 -1.82
CA PRO A 39 5.17 0.12 -2.76
C PRO A 39 6.60 -0.46 -2.89
N CYS A 40 6.68 -1.79 -3.00
CA CYS A 40 7.93 -2.51 -3.24
C CYS A 40 7.72 -3.58 -4.32
N LEU A 41 8.47 -3.51 -5.40
CA LEU A 41 8.49 -4.51 -6.47
C LEU A 41 9.49 -5.64 -6.16
N PRO A 42 9.38 -6.81 -6.81
CA PRO A 42 10.27 -7.95 -6.57
C PRO A 42 11.62 -7.79 -7.28
N ASP A 43 12.28 -6.67 -7.06
CA ASP A 43 13.61 -6.39 -7.59
C ASP A 43 14.48 -5.62 -6.58
N PHE A 44 15.80 -5.74 -6.75
CA PHE A 44 16.77 -5.16 -5.82
C PHE A 44 16.71 -3.63 -5.76
N ASN A 45 16.46 -2.95 -6.88
CA ASN A 45 16.41 -1.49 -6.91
C ASN A 45 15.19 -0.98 -6.16
N SER A 46 14.04 -1.64 -6.32
CA SER A 46 12.82 -1.30 -5.58
C SER A 46 12.99 -1.54 -4.09
N LEU A 47 13.62 -2.65 -3.70
CA LEU A 47 13.93 -2.95 -2.31
C LEU A 47 14.85 -1.88 -1.69
N LEU A 48 15.90 -1.47 -2.40
CA LEU A 48 16.82 -0.43 -1.94
C LEU A 48 16.09 0.90 -1.74
N ARG A 49 15.27 1.33 -2.71
CA ARG A 49 14.46 2.56 -2.60
C ARG A 49 13.46 2.49 -1.45
N THR A 50 12.84 1.33 -1.24
CA THR A 50 11.96 1.11 -0.08
C THR A 50 12.72 1.33 1.24
N ALA A 51 13.93 0.77 1.35
CA ALA A 51 14.78 0.94 2.53
C ALA A 51 15.19 2.39 2.76
N GLU A 52 15.58 3.11 1.71
CA GLU A 52 15.94 4.53 1.76
C GLU A 52 14.74 5.37 2.20
N THR A 53 13.58 5.14 1.61
CA THR A 53 12.34 5.84 1.97
C THR A 53 11.96 5.60 3.43
N ILE A 54 11.99 4.35 3.90
CA ILE A 54 11.69 4.02 5.30
C ILE A 54 12.68 4.73 6.25
N LYS A 55 13.96 4.73 5.91
CA LYS A 55 14.98 5.41 6.71
C LYS A 55 14.70 6.90 6.87
N GLU A 56 14.19 7.56 5.83
CA GLU A 56 13.86 8.99 5.86
C GLU A 56 12.62 9.30 6.69
N ILE A 57 11.61 8.41 6.67
CA ILE A 57 10.29 8.75 7.22
C ILE A 57 9.95 8.07 8.54
N LYS A 58 10.61 7.00 8.95
CA LYS A 58 10.26 6.21 10.14
C LYS A 58 10.32 7.00 11.46
N GLU A 59 11.15 8.05 11.52
CA GLU A 59 11.22 8.93 12.69
C GLU A 59 10.11 10.00 12.67
N ILE A 60 9.46 10.20 11.53
CA ILE A 60 8.40 11.16 11.32
C ILE A 60 7.03 10.50 11.49
N ASN A 61 6.87 9.30 10.92
CA ASN A 61 5.65 8.50 11.00
C ASN A 61 6.01 7.01 11.09
N LYS A 62 5.58 6.36 12.17
CA LYS A 62 5.83 4.93 12.41
C LYS A 62 4.78 4.02 11.80
N ASN A 63 3.67 4.58 11.31
CA ASN A 63 2.56 3.86 10.72
C ASN A 63 2.84 3.56 9.25
N ILE A 64 3.78 2.68 9.00
CA ILE A 64 4.21 2.31 7.66
C ILE A 64 3.64 0.94 7.29
N ILE A 65 3.09 0.85 6.08
CA ILE A 65 2.72 -0.41 5.42
C ILE A 65 3.58 -0.54 4.18
N ILE A 66 4.30 -1.66 4.07
CA ILE A 66 5.00 -2.01 2.83
C ILE A 66 4.03 -2.81 1.96
N LEU A 67 3.77 -2.32 0.77
CA LEU A 67 2.91 -2.96 -0.21
C LEU A 67 3.78 -3.68 -1.25
N ALA A 68 4.10 -4.95 -0.97
CA ALA A 68 4.86 -5.80 -1.89
C ALA A 68 3.96 -6.21 -3.05
N THR A 69 4.24 -5.72 -4.25
CA THR A 69 3.32 -5.85 -5.40
C THR A 69 4.00 -6.45 -6.62
N ASP A 70 3.15 -6.90 -7.56
CA ASP A 70 3.54 -7.33 -8.91
C ASP A 70 4.43 -8.58 -8.98
N TYR A 71 4.53 -9.38 -7.92
CA TYR A 71 5.22 -10.65 -8.01
C TYR A 71 4.43 -11.65 -8.88
N LYS A 72 5.12 -12.41 -9.73
CA LYS A 72 4.51 -13.28 -10.74
C LYS A 72 4.55 -14.74 -10.32
N ASP A 73 5.61 -15.16 -9.66
CA ASP A 73 5.88 -16.55 -9.29
C ASP A 73 6.36 -16.70 -7.85
N GLN A 74 6.66 -17.95 -7.47
CA GLN A 74 7.08 -18.29 -6.13
C GLN A 74 8.47 -17.73 -5.80
N ASN A 75 9.38 -17.65 -6.76
CA ASN A 75 10.74 -17.16 -6.53
C ASN A 75 10.73 -15.65 -6.20
N GLU A 76 9.93 -14.87 -6.96
CA GLU A 76 9.75 -13.45 -6.70
C GLU A 76 9.07 -13.21 -5.33
N LEU A 77 8.10 -14.05 -4.96
CA LEU A 77 7.45 -13.97 -3.64
C LEU A 77 8.46 -14.29 -2.52
N GLU A 78 9.26 -15.34 -2.64
CA GLU A 78 10.27 -15.72 -1.67
C GLU A 78 11.35 -14.63 -1.52
N PHE A 79 11.76 -14.01 -2.64
CA PHE A 79 12.66 -12.86 -2.61
C PHE A 79 12.07 -11.73 -1.76
N LEU A 80 10.81 -11.34 -1.99
CA LEU A 80 10.13 -10.31 -1.21
C LEU A 80 10.00 -10.69 0.26
N ILE A 81 9.53 -11.90 0.57
CA ILE A 81 9.35 -12.38 1.94
C ILE A 81 10.68 -12.32 2.70
N THR A 82 11.73 -12.94 2.15
CA THR A 82 13.05 -13.00 2.80
C THR A 82 13.57 -11.59 3.10
N ASN A 83 13.63 -10.74 2.08
CA ASN A 83 14.22 -9.41 2.25
C ASN A 83 13.38 -8.47 3.12
N LEU A 84 12.05 -8.50 2.98
CA LEU A 84 11.19 -7.61 3.76
C LEU A 84 11.02 -8.08 5.20
N THR A 85 10.89 -9.40 5.43
CA THR A 85 10.75 -9.94 6.79
C THR A 85 12.02 -9.79 7.62
N GLU A 86 13.19 -9.93 7.02
CA GLU A 86 14.46 -9.79 7.74
C GLU A 86 14.80 -8.35 8.09
N ASN A 87 14.54 -7.42 7.17
CA ASN A 87 14.97 -6.04 7.30
C ASN A 87 13.93 -5.09 7.90
N PHE A 88 12.64 -5.44 7.85
CA PHE A 88 11.54 -4.53 8.20
C PHE A 88 10.50 -5.19 9.12
N LYS A 89 10.93 -5.94 10.12
CA LYS A 89 10.09 -6.70 11.08
C LYS A 89 9.07 -5.85 11.82
N GLU A 90 9.37 -4.58 12.03
CA GLU A 90 8.51 -3.62 12.73
C GLU A 90 7.32 -3.13 11.91
N PHE A 91 7.33 -3.33 10.57
CA PHE A 91 6.29 -2.83 9.68
C PHE A 91 5.37 -3.93 9.18
N LYS A 92 4.16 -3.54 8.83
CA LYS A 92 3.19 -4.45 8.21
C LYS A 92 3.50 -4.60 6.73
N VAL A 93 3.53 -5.84 6.25
CA VAL A 93 3.74 -6.14 4.81
C VAL A 93 2.51 -6.82 4.26
N ILE A 94 2.02 -6.32 3.13
CA ILE A 94 0.92 -6.89 2.35
C ILE A 94 1.48 -7.32 0.99
N TYR A 95 1.11 -8.51 0.53
CA TYR A 95 1.63 -9.09 -0.71
C TYR A 95 0.56 -9.19 -1.78
N PHE A 96 0.67 -8.39 -2.84
CA PHE A 96 -0.21 -8.48 -4.00
C PHE A 96 0.48 -9.11 -5.20
N ARG A 97 0.01 -10.28 -5.57
CA ARG A 97 0.44 -10.94 -6.80
C ARG A 97 0.03 -10.11 -8.02
N ASN A 98 0.84 -10.16 -9.10
CA ASN A 98 0.40 -9.66 -10.40
C ASN A 98 -0.97 -10.23 -10.75
N SER A 99 -1.94 -9.36 -10.99
CA SER A 99 -3.32 -9.75 -11.20
C SER A 99 -4.03 -8.85 -12.21
N LYS A 100 -4.85 -9.46 -13.05
CA LYS A 100 -5.69 -8.74 -14.01
C LYS A 100 -6.73 -7.82 -13.36
N ILE A 101 -6.99 -7.99 -12.05
CA ILE A 101 -8.01 -7.19 -11.35
C ILE A 101 -7.67 -5.69 -11.39
N PHE A 102 -6.39 -5.32 -11.28
CA PHE A 102 -5.95 -3.93 -11.36
C PHE A 102 -6.31 -3.29 -12.71
N LYS A 103 -5.99 -4.00 -13.81
CA LYS A 103 -6.33 -3.55 -15.15
C LYS A 103 -7.84 -3.50 -15.38
N ASN A 104 -8.56 -4.50 -14.88
CA ASN A 104 -10.00 -4.57 -15.01
C ASN A 104 -10.70 -3.47 -14.23
N ALA A 105 -10.23 -3.13 -13.03
CA ALA A 105 -10.76 -2.01 -12.25
C ALA A 105 -10.70 -0.69 -13.05
N ILE A 106 -9.55 -0.41 -13.65
CA ILE A 106 -9.35 0.80 -14.47
C ILE A 106 -10.21 0.75 -15.74
N ASN A 107 -10.17 -0.37 -16.49
CA ASN A 107 -10.85 -0.48 -17.77
C ASN A 107 -12.38 -0.41 -17.66
N PHE A 108 -12.94 -0.94 -16.58
CA PHE A 108 -14.40 -1.01 -16.39
C PHE A 108 -14.92 0.06 -15.43
N GLY A 109 -14.06 0.85 -14.81
CA GLY A 109 -14.45 1.86 -13.81
C GLY A 109 -15.12 1.22 -12.58
N LYS A 110 -14.74 0.00 -12.23
CA LYS A 110 -15.28 -0.76 -11.10
C LYS A 110 -14.32 -0.79 -9.92
N SER A 111 -14.86 -0.79 -8.71
CA SER A 111 -14.12 -1.08 -7.51
C SER A 111 -13.65 -2.54 -7.46
N PHE A 112 -12.66 -2.84 -6.60
CA PHE A 112 -12.24 -4.23 -6.41
C PHE A 112 -13.36 -5.10 -5.83
N ASP A 113 -14.16 -4.58 -4.91
CA ASP A 113 -15.30 -5.31 -4.34
C ASP A 113 -16.35 -5.65 -5.40
N GLU A 114 -16.67 -4.73 -6.31
CA GLU A 114 -17.57 -5.00 -7.43
C GLU A 114 -17.02 -6.10 -8.35
N LEU A 115 -15.72 -6.08 -8.67
CA LEU A 115 -15.11 -7.10 -9.51
C LEU A 115 -15.02 -8.46 -8.83
N ILE A 116 -14.69 -8.50 -7.52
CA ILE A 116 -14.63 -9.74 -6.75
C ILE A 116 -16.01 -10.38 -6.67
N ASN A 117 -17.06 -9.59 -6.42
CA ASN A 117 -18.41 -10.07 -6.17
C ASN A 117 -19.27 -10.17 -7.43
N GLU A 118 -18.74 -9.93 -8.62
CA GLU A 118 -19.48 -9.92 -9.87
C GLU A 118 -20.17 -11.27 -10.18
N ASN A 119 -19.47 -12.38 -9.93
CA ASN A 119 -19.99 -13.74 -10.09
C ASN A 119 -19.09 -14.77 -9.36
N ALA A 120 -19.56 -16.03 -9.30
CA ALA A 120 -18.82 -17.11 -8.63
C ALA A 120 -17.42 -17.40 -9.24
N ILE A 121 -17.24 -17.18 -10.54
CA ILE A 121 -15.96 -17.36 -11.22
C ILE A 121 -15.00 -16.26 -10.77
N SER A 122 -15.45 -15.02 -10.71
CA SER A 122 -14.68 -13.88 -10.24
C SER A 122 -14.28 -14.05 -8.78
N GLN A 123 -15.20 -14.47 -7.91
CA GLN A 123 -14.91 -14.74 -6.50
C GLN A 123 -13.80 -15.78 -6.34
N ASN A 124 -13.86 -16.87 -7.09
CA ASN A 124 -12.82 -17.90 -7.04
C ASN A 124 -11.51 -17.42 -7.67
N GLY A 125 -11.57 -16.75 -8.81
CA GLY A 125 -10.40 -16.26 -9.53
C GLY A 125 -9.60 -15.19 -8.76
N TYR A 126 -10.28 -14.35 -8.00
CA TYR A 126 -9.66 -13.27 -7.20
C TYR A 126 -9.51 -13.59 -5.71
N LYS A 127 -9.78 -14.83 -5.29
CA LYS A 127 -9.78 -15.23 -3.87
C LYS A 127 -8.51 -14.80 -3.10
N ASN A 128 -7.34 -15.04 -3.67
CA ASN A 128 -6.07 -14.69 -3.02
C ASN A 128 -5.87 -13.18 -2.94
N PHE A 129 -6.23 -12.45 -4.00
CA PHE A 129 -6.21 -10.99 -4.00
C PHE A 129 -7.17 -10.44 -2.95
N ALA A 130 -8.41 -10.93 -2.91
CA ALA A 130 -9.44 -10.49 -1.98
C ALA A 130 -9.01 -10.63 -0.52
N LYS A 131 -8.33 -11.74 -0.18
CA LYS A 131 -7.80 -11.96 1.17
C LYS A 131 -6.82 -10.85 1.60
N GLU A 132 -5.83 -10.54 0.77
CA GLU A 132 -4.83 -9.52 1.08
C GLU A 132 -5.42 -8.10 1.00
N TYR A 133 -6.34 -7.86 0.07
CA TYR A 133 -7.06 -6.60 -0.04
C TYR A 133 -7.90 -6.30 1.23
N HIS A 134 -8.70 -7.25 1.70
CA HIS A 134 -9.47 -7.08 2.92
C HIS A 134 -8.56 -6.91 4.15
N ARG A 135 -7.45 -7.65 4.21
CA ARG A 135 -6.44 -7.45 5.27
C ARG A 135 -5.87 -6.04 5.27
N LEU A 136 -5.57 -5.47 4.10
CA LEU A 136 -5.13 -4.08 3.98
C LEU A 136 -6.20 -3.12 4.49
N LEU A 137 -7.46 -3.30 4.07
CA LEU A 137 -8.57 -2.45 4.51
C LEU A 137 -8.79 -2.51 6.03
N GLU A 138 -8.67 -3.69 6.64
CA GLU A 138 -8.74 -3.84 8.09
C GLU A 138 -7.63 -3.06 8.82
N ILE A 139 -6.40 -3.13 8.30
CA ILE A 139 -5.28 -2.36 8.86
C ILE A 139 -5.55 -0.86 8.75
N LEU A 140 -6.03 -0.39 7.60
CA LEU A 140 -6.30 1.04 7.38
C LEU A 140 -7.43 1.57 8.28
N LYS A 141 -8.38 0.71 8.66
CA LYS A 141 -9.47 1.06 9.58
C LYS A 141 -9.03 1.14 11.04
N THR A 142 -7.93 0.48 11.41
CA THR A 142 -7.40 0.64 12.75
C THR A 142 -6.83 2.05 12.88
N THR A 143 -7.67 2.99 13.33
CA THR A 143 -7.16 4.21 13.94
C THR A 143 -6.26 3.76 15.06
N GLN A 144 -5.02 4.22 15.08
CA GLN A 144 -4.17 3.99 16.24
C GLN A 144 -4.88 4.61 17.45
N GLY A 145 -5.41 3.74 18.27
CA GLY A 145 -5.83 4.12 19.59
C GLY A 145 -4.60 4.59 20.33
N GLU A 146 -4.71 5.79 20.86
CA GLU A 146 -4.06 6.46 21.96
C GLU A 146 -2.73 5.88 22.47
#